data_b56f904db56570d1f3b2f91802ce4a0a
#
_entry.id   b56f904db56570d1f3b2f91802ce4a0a
#
_cell.length_a   1.000
_cell.length_b   1.000
_cell.length_c   1.000
_cell.angle_alpha   90.00
_cell.angle_beta   90.00
_cell.angle_gamma   90.00
#
_symmetry.space_group_name_H-M   'P 1'
#
loop_
_entity.id
_entity.type
_entity.pdbx_description
1 polymer ?
#
loop_
_entity_poly.entity_id
_entity_poly.type
_entity_poly.pdbx_seq_one_letter_code
_entity_poly.pdbx_strand_id
1 'polypeptide(L)'
;ELLEFEVDDVSGSEYVTRTLDDIFAKKEQIDEIISNNLKGWKLERLSKMDRQILRISTYEILFTDIPYKVSINEAVELSKKYSEKDDSYKFINGVLKGIVETSTK
;
A
#
# COMPACT_ATOMS: atom_id res chain seq x y z
N GLU A 1 8.40 -12.56 -1.33
CA GLU A 1 8.03 -11.20 -1.16
C GLU A 1 6.75 -10.83 -1.82
N LEU A 2 6.67 -9.58 -2.17
CA LEU A 2 5.53 -9.02 -2.80
C LEU A 2 5.16 -9.70 -4.08
N LEU A 3 6.14 -10.16 -4.80
CA LEU A 3 5.92 -10.69 -6.13
C LEU A 3 5.34 -12.06 -6.16
N GLU A 4 5.34 -12.74 -5.03
CA GLU A 4 5.04 -14.16 -5.04
C GLU A 4 3.64 -14.49 -5.42
N PHE A 5 2.71 -13.60 -5.19
CA PHE A 5 1.31 -13.94 -5.43
C PHE A 5 0.71 -13.26 -6.62
N GLU A 6 1.49 -12.61 -7.44
CA GLU A 6 0.81 -11.85 -8.46
C GLU A 6 1.24 -12.07 -9.87
N VAL A 7 2.26 -12.81 -10.15
CA VAL A 7 2.72 -12.84 -11.50
C VAL A 7 2.66 -14.21 -12.11
N ASP A 8 1.48 -14.58 -12.54
CA ASP A 8 1.34 -15.73 -13.42
C ASP A 8 1.16 -15.30 -14.85
N ASP A 9 0.80 -14.04 -15.04
CA ASP A 9 0.42 -13.54 -16.33
C ASP A 9 1.62 -12.84 -16.97
N VAL A 10 2.08 -13.35 -18.08
CA VAL A 10 3.22 -12.77 -18.77
C VAL A 10 2.95 -11.34 -19.20
N SER A 11 1.73 -11.06 -19.63
CA SER A 11 1.40 -9.71 -20.09
C SER A 11 1.39 -8.72 -18.94
N GLY A 12 1.16 -9.20 -17.72
CA GLY A 12 1.16 -8.33 -16.56
C GLY A 12 2.52 -8.17 -15.92
N SER A 13 3.47 -9.07 -16.23
CA SER A 13 4.74 -9.07 -15.52
C SER A 13 5.57 -7.83 -15.80
N GLU A 14 5.52 -7.31 -17.01
CA GLU A 14 6.27 -6.10 -17.36
C GLU A 14 5.70 -4.90 -16.62
N TYR A 15 4.39 -4.81 -16.55
CA TYR A 15 3.75 -3.74 -15.79
C TYR A 15 4.11 -3.84 -14.30
N VAL A 16 4.05 -5.04 -13.76
CA VAL A 16 4.37 -5.26 -12.35
C VAL A 16 5.81 -4.85 -12.07
N THR A 17 6.74 -5.25 -12.94
CA THR A 17 8.14 -4.91 -12.76
C THR A 17 8.34 -3.39 -12.74
N ARG A 18 7.73 -2.68 -13.70
CA ARG A 18 7.85 -1.23 -13.74
C ARG A 18 7.25 -0.57 -12.53
N THR A 19 6.10 -1.09 -12.08
CA THR A 19 5.44 -0.53 -10.91
C THR A 19 6.30 -0.71 -9.67
N LEU A 20 6.92 -1.87 -9.52
CA LEU A 20 7.78 -2.12 -8.37
C LEU A 20 9.04 -1.27 -8.41
N ASP A 21 9.62 -1.09 -9.60
CA ASP A 21 10.78 -0.21 -9.73
C ASP A 21 10.42 1.22 -9.33
N ASP A 22 9.25 1.68 -9.73
CA ASP A 22 8.79 3.01 -9.40
C ASP A 22 8.55 3.17 -7.90
N ILE A 23 7.92 2.17 -7.30
CA ILE A 23 7.70 2.18 -5.85
C ILE A 23 9.04 2.21 -5.13
N PHE A 24 9.99 1.41 -5.58
CA PHE A 24 11.29 1.36 -4.96
C PHE A 24 12.01 2.69 -5.06
N ALA A 25 11.91 3.34 -6.21
CA ALA A 25 12.53 4.64 -6.42
C ALA A 25 11.91 5.71 -5.52
N LYS A 26 10.64 5.56 -5.19
CA LYS A 26 9.92 6.52 -4.35
C LYS A 26 9.74 6.05 -2.92
N LYS A 27 10.46 5.00 -2.53
CA LYS A 27 10.23 4.34 -1.26
C LYS A 27 10.35 5.27 -0.06
N GLU A 28 11.38 6.10 -0.05
CA GLU A 28 11.59 6.99 1.08
C GLU A 28 10.45 8.00 1.20
N GLN A 29 10.03 8.54 0.09
CA GLN A 29 8.92 9.48 0.08
C GLN A 29 7.62 8.82 0.53
N ILE A 30 7.37 7.62 0.01
CA ILE A 30 6.17 6.87 0.37
C ILE A 30 6.18 6.52 1.85
N ASP A 31 7.31 6.04 2.36
CA ASP A 31 7.41 5.66 3.76
C ASP A 31 7.22 6.85 4.69
N GLU A 32 7.70 8.01 4.29
CA GLU A 32 7.50 9.21 5.08
C GLU A 32 6.02 9.59 5.14
N ILE A 33 5.35 9.51 4.02
CA ILE A 33 3.92 9.81 3.98
C ILE A 33 3.13 8.85 4.86
N ILE A 34 3.45 7.56 4.76
CA ILE A 34 2.79 6.57 5.60
C ILE A 34 3.06 6.87 7.07
N SER A 35 4.33 7.11 7.41
CA SER A 35 4.71 7.35 8.80
C SER A 35 3.98 8.56 9.40
N ASN A 36 3.76 9.59 8.61
CA ASN A 36 3.06 10.77 9.08
C ASN A 36 1.60 10.48 9.41
N ASN A 37 1.09 9.34 8.96
CA ASN A 37 -0.29 8.96 9.22
C ASN A 37 -0.40 7.77 10.17
N LEU A 38 0.72 7.36 10.78
CA LEU A 38 0.73 6.29 11.76
C LEU A 38 0.74 6.91 13.15
N LYS A 39 -0.41 6.99 13.76
CA LYS A 39 -0.53 7.63 15.07
C LYS A 39 -0.04 6.68 16.15
N GLY A 40 1.13 6.97 16.68
CA GLY A 40 1.69 6.18 17.76
C GLY A 40 2.36 4.89 17.33
N TRP A 41 2.49 4.63 16.03
CA TRP A 41 3.12 3.43 15.53
C TRP A 41 4.30 3.79 14.64
N LYS A 42 5.28 2.91 14.63
CA LYS A 42 6.41 3.04 13.72
C LYS A 42 6.25 2.09 12.56
N LEU A 43 6.61 2.56 11.38
CA LEU A 43 6.48 1.74 10.18
C LEU A 43 7.22 0.41 10.32
N GLU A 44 8.39 0.43 10.95
CA GLU A 44 9.19 -0.77 11.13
C GLU A 44 8.51 -1.81 12.03
N ARG A 45 7.57 -1.36 12.85
CA ARG A 45 6.88 -2.26 13.76
C ARG A 45 5.69 -2.97 13.14
N LEU A 46 5.28 -2.54 11.96
CA LEU A 46 4.18 -3.19 11.26
C LEU A 46 4.66 -4.52 10.69
N SER A 47 3.73 -5.44 10.50
CA SER A 47 4.09 -6.68 9.83
C SER A 47 4.54 -6.37 8.41
N LYS A 48 5.34 -7.28 7.86
CA LYS A 48 5.84 -7.11 6.50
C LYS A 48 4.69 -6.96 5.51
N MET A 49 3.67 -7.78 5.67
CA MET A 49 2.52 -7.73 4.77
C MET A 49 1.81 -6.38 4.84
N ASP A 50 1.57 -5.89 6.04
CA ASP A 50 0.89 -4.61 6.19
C ASP A 50 1.70 -3.48 5.61
N ARG A 51 3.03 -3.49 5.81
CA ARG A 51 3.88 -2.47 5.21
C ARG A 51 3.77 -2.48 3.70
N GLN A 52 3.81 -3.66 3.10
CA GLN A 52 3.78 -3.74 1.65
C GLN A 52 2.42 -3.31 1.11
N ILE A 53 1.34 -3.71 1.77
CA ILE A 53 0.02 -3.28 1.34
C ILE A 53 -0.07 -1.76 1.39
N LEU A 54 0.41 -1.15 2.46
CA LEU A 54 0.37 0.31 2.58
C LEU A 54 1.23 0.99 1.53
N ARG A 55 2.40 0.44 1.23
CA ARG A 55 3.28 1.04 0.22
C ARG A 55 2.66 1.00 -1.16
N ILE A 56 2.11 -0.15 -1.55
CA ILE A 56 1.48 -0.28 -2.86
C ILE A 56 0.29 0.66 -2.97
N SER A 57 -0.57 0.65 -1.94
CA SER A 57 -1.78 1.46 -1.99
C SER A 57 -1.48 2.95 -1.98
N THR A 58 -0.50 3.36 -1.18
CA THR A 58 -0.10 4.77 -1.15
C THR A 58 0.44 5.18 -2.50
N TYR A 59 1.26 4.33 -3.11
CA TYR A 59 1.77 4.60 -4.45
C TYR A 59 0.63 4.79 -5.44
N GLU A 60 -0.33 3.87 -5.43
CA GLU A 60 -1.46 3.97 -6.35
C GLU A 60 -2.25 5.25 -6.15
N ILE A 61 -2.48 5.61 -4.90
CA ILE A 61 -3.27 6.80 -4.59
C ILE A 61 -2.57 8.08 -5.05
N LEU A 62 -1.27 8.16 -4.83
CA LEU A 62 -0.56 9.42 -5.02
C LEU A 62 0.12 9.56 -6.38
N PHE A 63 0.48 8.46 -7.00
CA PHE A 63 1.32 8.51 -8.19
C PHE A 63 0.72 7.84 -9.42
N THR A 64 -0.53 7.44 -9.35
CA THR A 64 -1.23 6.85 -10.50
C THR A 64 -2.60 7.48 -10.62
N ASP A 65 -3.28 7.14 -11.71
CA ASP A 65 -4.64 7.62 -11.95
C ASP A 65 -5.71 6.71 -11.35
N ILE A 66 -5.30 5.68 -10.63
CA ILE A 66 -6.27 4.78 -10.00
C ILE A 66 -7.05 5.58 -8.95
N PRO A 67 -8.39 5.55 -9.00
CA PRO A 67 -9.18 6.24 -7.99
C PRO A 67 -8.86 5.70 -6.60
N TYR A 68 -8.74 6.62 -5.64
CA TYR A 68 -8.30 6.20 -4.31
C TYR A 68 -9.27 5.21 -3.67
N LYS A 69 -10.55 5.29 -3.99
CA LYS A 69 -11.51 4.34 -3.45
C LYS A 69 -11.24 2.92 -3.90
N VAL A 70 -10.78 2.76 -5.13
CA VAL A 70 -10.42 1.45 -5.65
C VAL A 70 -9.18 0.94 -4.92
N SER A 71 -8.17 1.78 -4.76
CA SER A 71 -6.93 1.37 -4.09
C SER A 71 -7.19 0.99 -2.64
N ILE A 72 -7.98 1.78 -1.93
CA ILE A 72 -8.29 1.47 -0.54
C ILE A 72 -9.07 0.17 -0.44
N ASN A 73 -10.06 -0.02 -1.31
CA ASN A 73 -10.84 -1.24 -1.28
C ASN A 73 -9.97 -2.47 -1.53
N GLU A 74 -9.06 -2.39 -2.50
CA GLU A 74 -8.16 -3.49 -2.78
C GLU A 74 -7.24 -3.76 -1.59
N ALA A 75 -6.73 -2.70 -0.96
CA ALA A 75 -5.87 -2.87 0.19
C ALA A 75 -6.59 -3.57 1.33
N VAL A 76 -7.84 -3.19 1.56
CA VAL A 76 -8.65 -3.81 2.60
C VAL A 76 -8.87 -5.29 2.29
N GLU A 77 -9.18 -5.61 1.05
CA GLU A 77 -9.39 -7.01 0.67
C GLU A 77 -8.13 -7.83 0.80
N LEU A 78 -6.98 -7.27 0.40
CA LEU A 78 -5.71 -7.94 0.57
C LEU A 78 -5.40 -8.18 2.03
N SER A 79 -5.68 -7.18 2.87
CA SER A 79 -5.43 -7.31 4.29
C SER A 79 -6.29 -8.41 4.91
N LYS A 80 -7.57 -8.45 4.54
CA LYS A 80 -8.46 -9.49 5.04
C LYS A 80 -7.98 -10.87 4.66
N LYS A 81 -7.33 -10.98 3.50
CA LYS A 81 -6.92 -12.27 2.98
C LYS A 81 -5.54 -12.71 3.51
N TYR A 82 -4.62 -11.76 3.67
CA TYR A 82 -3.23 -12.11 3.92
C TYR A 82 -2.64 -11.59 5.23
N SER A 83 -3.25 -10.61 5.88
CA SER A 83 -2.71 -10.10 7.13
C SER A 83 -2.93 -11.10 8.24
N GLU A 84 -2.00 -11.11 9.19
CA GLU A 84 -2.05 -12.08 10.27
C GLU A 84 -3.16 -11.80 11.28
N LYS A 85 -3.44 -10.52 11.51
CA LYS A 85 -4.46 -10.14 12.48
C LYS A 85 -5.78 -9.89 11.78
N ASP A 86 -6.85 -10.34 12.40
CA ASP A 86 -8.17 -10.27 11.81
C ASP A 86 -8.63 -8.83 11.58
N ASP A 87 -8.15 -7.89 12.36
CA ASP A 87 -8.60 -6.51 12.26
C ASP A 87 -7.59 -5.58 11.62
N SER A 88 -6.53 -6.12 11.00
CA SER A 88 -5.54 -5.30 10.32
C SER A 88 -6.16 -4.42 9.25
N TYR A 89 -7.20 -4.92 8.58
CA TYR A 89 -7.83 -4.15 7.52
C TYR A 89 -8.42 -2.83 8.01
N LYS A 90 -8.86 -2.79 9.26
CA LYS A 90 -9.39 -1.55 9.84
C LYS A 90 -8.28 -0.51 10.01
N PHE A 91 -7.14 -0.97 10.48
CA PHE A 91 -5.97 -0.12 10.63
C PHE A 91 -5.51 0.41 9.27
N ILE A 92 -5.40 -0.48 8.29
CA ILE A 92 -4.97 -0.08 6.95
C ILE A 92 -5.94 0.92 6.34
N ASN A 93 -7.23 0.65 6.47
CA ASN A 93 -8.25 1.57 5.96
C ASN A 93 -8.10 2.96 6.56
N GLY A 94 -7.88 3.03 7.87
CA GLY A 94 -7.72 4.31 8.56
C GLY A 94 -6.50 5.08 8.10
N VAL A 95 -5.36 4.38 7.95
CA VAL A 95 -4.13 5.01 7.50
C VAL A 95 -4.31 5.58 6.09
N LEU A 96 -4.89 4.79 5.21
CA LEU A 96 -5.05 5.22 3.82
C LEU A 96 -6.03 6.38 3.69
N LYS A 97 -7.09 6.38 4.48
CA LYS A 97 -7.99 7.53 4.48
C LYS A 97 -7.28 8.79 4.94
N GLY A 98 -6.43 8.68 5.95
CA GLY A 98 -5.64 9.82 6.39
C GLY A 98 -4.73 10.33 5.30
N ILE A 99 -4.10 9.42 4.54
CA ILE A 99 -3.24 9.81 3.44
C ILE A 99 -4.02 10.57 2.38
N VAL A 100 -5.21 10.08 2.04
CA VAL A 100 -6.05 10.77 1.05
C VAL A 100 -6.41 12.16 1.55
N GLU A 101 -6.82 12.27 2.80
CA GLU A 101 -7.24 13.56 3.35
C GLU A 101 -6.13 14.58 3.36
N THR A 102 -4.91 14.15 3.67
CA THR A 102 -3.79 15.08 3.74
C THR A 102 -3.23 15.43 2.37
N SER A 103 -3.49 14.60 1.37
CA SER A 103 -2.91 14.80 0.05
C SER A 103 -3.84 15.54 -0.91
N THR A 104 -5.11 15.72 -0.56
CA THR A 104 -6.07 16.37 -1.45
C THR A 104 -6.18 17.86 -1.23
N LYS A 105 -5.26 18.44 -0.53
CA LYS A 105 -5.30 19.87 -0.25
C LYS A 105 -4.68 20.73 -1.31
#